data_ad56b6886001e60f41755410104f2217
#
_entry.id   ad56b6886001e60f41755410104f2217
#
_cell.length_a   1.000
_cell.length_b   1.000
_cell.length_c   1.000
_cell.angle_alpha   90.00
_cell.angle_beta   90.00
_cell.angle_gamma   90.00
#
_symmetry.space_group_name_H-M   'P 1'
#
loop_
_entity.id
_entity.type
_entity.pdbx_description
1 polymer ?
#
loop_
_entity_poly.entity_id
_entity_poly.type
_entity_poly.pdbx_seq_one_letter_code
_entity_poly.pdbx_strand_id
1 'polypeptide(L)'
;MNAKHLVFLDETGAKTNLARLYGRAPRGQRLAVPLPHGHWMTTTFVAALRHDEITAPCVFDGPMNGASFLTYVEHFLVPTLRQGDVVVMDNLASHKVKGVKEAIERAGATLRYLPAYSPDLNPIEQAFAKLKAALRKAAARTFDALMEAIANALTSFAPQECANYLANSGYRHQS
;
A
#
# COMPACT_ATOMS: atom_id res chain seq x y z
N MET A 1 -7.54 21.96 0.23
CA MET A 1 -8.13 20.60 0.26
C MET A 1 -7.88 20.04 1.66
N ASN A 2 -8.91 19.58 2.36
CA ASN A 2 -8.75 19.09 3.73
C ASN A 2 -8.13 17.68 3.70
N ALA A 3 -6.96 17.51 4.33
CA ALA A 3 -6.25 16.23 4.37
C ALA A 3 -7.07 15.08 4.98
N LYS A 4 -8.07 15.38 5.81
CA LYS A 4 -8.97 14.36 6.41
C LYS A 4 -9.85 13.62 5.40
N HIS A 5 -10.09 14.22 4.24
CA HIS A 5 -10.87 13.62 3.17
C HIS A 5 -10.02 12.91 2.10
N LEU A 6 -8.70 12.99 2.21
CA LEU A 6 -7.82 12.35 1.24
C LEU A 6 -7.68 10.85 1.54
N VAL A 7 -7.79 10.05 0.48
CA VAL A 7 -7.66 8.58 0.51
C VAL A 7 -6.69 8.21 -0.60
N PHE A 8 -5.44 7.93 -0.25
CA PHE A 8 -4.40 7.55 -1.20
C PHE A 8 -4.42 6.05 -1.39
N LEU A 9 -4.70 5.59 -2.59
CA LEU A 9 -4.78 4.20 -2.98
C LEU A 9 -3.59 3.82 -3.85
N ASP A 10 -2.95 2.69 -3.53
CA ASP A 10 -1.87 2.12 -4.34
C ASP A 10 -1.68 0.63 -4.06
N GLU A 11 -0.85 -0.02 -4.88
CA GLU A 11 -0.47 -1.42 -4.75
C GLU A 11 1.05 -1.59 -4.58
N THR A 12 1.43 -2.66 -3.90
CA THR A 12 2.84 -3.02 -3.78
C THR A 12 3.03 -4.53 -3.78
N GLY A 13 4.16 -4.99 -4.33
CA GLY A 13 4.51 -6.41 -4.29
C GLY A 13 4.85 -6.88 -2.88
N ALA A 14 4.20 -7.95 -2.44
CA ALA A 14 4.55 -8.68 -1.23
C ALA A 14 4.99 -10.10 -1.65
N LYS A 15 6.22 -10.49 -1.28
CA LYS A 15 6.82 -11.75 -1.73
C LYS A 15 7.34 -12.56 -0.54
N THR A 16 7.25 -13.87 -0.63
CA THR A 16 7.81 -14.80 0.38
C THR A 16 9.35 -14.90 0.34
N ASN A 17 9.99 -14.29 -0.66
CA ASN A 17 11.45 -14.25 -0.78
C ASN A 17 12.06 -12.93 -0.26
N LEU A 18 11.31 -12.08 0.42
CA LEU A 18 11.86 -10.87 1.00
C LEU A 18 12.97 -11.22 2.00
N ALA A 19 14.18 -10.73 1.74
CA ALA A 19 15.35 -10.90 2.58
C ALA A 19 15.85 -9.54 3.09
N ARG A 20 16.61 -9.56 4.18
CA ARG A 20 17.26 -8.34 4.66
C ARG A 20 18.26 -7.84 3.62
N LEU A 21 18.17 -6.58 3.26
CA LEU A 21 19.08 -5.94 2.29
C LEU A 21 20.46 -5.64 2.88
N TYR A 22 20.52 -5.47 4.21
CA TYR A 22 21.73 -5.10 4.94
C TYR A 22 21.85 -5.94 6.21
N GLY A 23 23.09 -6.23 6.59
CA GLY A 23 23.43 -6.89 7.85
C GLY A 23 24.79 -6.39 8.36
N ARG A 24 25.15 -6.76 9.57
CA ARG A 24 26.46 -6.45 10.17
C ARG A 24 27.25 -7.72 10.37
N ALA A 25 28.52 -7.72 9.99
CA ALA A 25 29.49 -8.74 10.31
C ALA A 25 30.73 -8.08 10.94
N PRO A 26 31.53 -8.81 11.71
CA PRO A 26 32.83 -8.31 12.18
C PRO A 26 33.69 -7.85 11.00
N ARG A 27 34.51 -6.84 11.25
CA ARG A 27 35.39 -6.29 10.20
C ARG A 27 36.27 -7.41 9.61
N GLY A 28 36.28 -7.50 8.29
CA GLY A 28 37.04 -8.51 7.55
C GLY A 28 36.31 -9.84 7.33
N GLN A 29 35.08 -9.99 7.85
CA GLN A 29 34.26 -11.16 7.57
C GLN A 29 33.17 -10.86 6.54
N ARG A 30 32.93 -11.80 5.62
CA ARG A 30 31.84 -11.72 4.67
C ARG A 30 30.54 -12.08 5.37
N LEU A 31 29.53 -11.22 5.26
CA LEU A 31 28.18 -11.55 5.68
C LEU A 31 27.56 -12.52 4.67
N ALA A 32 27.48 -13.80 5.01
CA ALA A 32 26.77 -14.79 4.24
C ALA A 32 25.37 -14.96 4.83
N VAL A 33 24.34 -14.53 4.08
CA VAL A 33 22.94 -14.78 4.44
C VAL A 33 22.39 -15.75 3.40
N PRO A 34 21.85 -16.91 3.80
CA PRO A 34 21.21 -17.82 2.86
C PRO A 34 20.01 -17.12 2.25
N LEU A 35 20.05 -16.94 0.93
CA LEU A 35 18.90 -16.48 0.16
C LEU A 35 18.05 -17.70 -0.17
N PRO A 36 16.76 -17.62 0.07
CA PRO A 36 15.87 -18.71 -0.27
C PRO A 36 15.82 -18.91 -1.80
N HIS A 37 15.96 -20.15 -2.26
CA HIS A 37 15.81 -20.55 -3.65
C HIS A 37 14.49 -21.32 -3.82
N GLY A 38 13.78 -21.13 -4.95
CA GLY A 38 12.56 -21.85 -5.26
C GLY A 38 11.53 -21.03 -6.05
N HIS A 39 10.38 -21.63 -6.31
CA HIS A 39 9.22 -20.93 -6.88
C HIS A 39 8.63 -19.96 -5.84
N TRP A 40 8.67 -18.68 -6.15
CA TRP A 40 8.16 -17.63 -5.29
C TRP A 40 6.76 -17.23 -5.72
N MET A 41 5.85 -17.24 -4.78
CA MET A 41 4.53 -16.64 -5.00
C MET A 41 4.71 -15.12 -5.08
N THR A 42 4.32 -14.54 -6.19
CA THR A 42 4.19 -13.08 -6.33
C THR A 42 2.79 -12.73 -5.89
N THR A 43 2.68 -12.03 -4.78
CA THR A 43 1.42 -11.49 -4.26
C THR A 43 1.43 -9.98 -4.39
N THR A 44 0.27 -9.41 -4.66
CA THR A 44 0.07 -7.97 -4.69
C THR A 44 -0.72 -7.56 -3.45
N PHE A 45 -0.16 -6.68 -2.66
CA PHE A 45 -0.86 -6.04 -1.54
C PHE A 45 -1.39 -4.69 -1.99
N VAL A 46 -2.67 -4.45 -1.76
CA VAL A 46 -3.36 -3.19 -2.06
C VAL A 46 -3.92 -2.64 -0.77
N ALA A 47 -3.81 -1.35 -0.57
CA ALA A 47 -4.42 -0.66 0.57
C ALA A 47 -4.64 0.81 0.26
N ALA A 48 -5.40 1.48 1.10
CA ALA A 48 -5.58 2.91 1.07
C ALA A 48 -5.06 3.56 2.36
N LEU A 49 -4.39 4.69 2.24
CA LEU A 49 -3.91 5.51 3.36
C LEU A 49 -4.87 6.68 3.55
N ARG A 50 -5.42 6.80 4.75
CA ARG A 50 -6.12 7.97 5.25
C ARG A 50 -5.25 8.78 6.20
N HIS A 51 -5.76 9.92 6.62
CA HIS A 51 -5.09 10.78 7.61
C HIS A 51 -4.80 10.06 8.95
N ASP A 52 -5.60 9.09 9.33
CA ASP A 52 -5.60 8.45 10.64
C ASP A 52 -5.43 6.93 10.61
N GLU A 53 -5.48 6.30 9.44
CA GLU A 53 -5.42 4.84 9.33
C GLU A 53 -4.99 4.34 7.94
N ILE A 54 -4.56 3.08 7.91
CA ILE A 54 -4.52 2.28 6.68
C ILE A 54 -5.84 1.54 6.58
N THR A 55 -6.54 1.69 5.48
CA THR A 55 -7.88 1.10 5.26
C THR A 55 -7.93 0.25 3.99
N ALA A 56 -8.98 -0.56 3.84
CA ALA A 56 -9.22 -1.44 2.70
C ALA A 56 -8.01 -2.33 2.32
N PRO A 57 -7.29 -2.96 3.27
CA PRO A 57 -6.17 -3.83 2.93
C PRO A 57 -6.68 -5.10 2.24
N CYS A 58 -6.02 -5.48 1.16
CA CYS A 58 -6.30 -6.73 0.44
C CYS A 58 -5.03 -7.32 -0.15
N VAL A 59 -4.96 -8.64 -0.23
CA VAL A 59 -3.87 -9.37 -0.89
C VAL A 59 -4.43 -10.15 -2.05
N PHE A 60 -3.79 -10.03 -3.20
CA PHE A 60 -4.09 -10.79 -4.40
C PHE A 60 -2.96 -11.77 -4.70
N ASP A 61 -3.33 -12.96 -5.11
CA ASP A 61 -2.39 -13.90 -5.69
C ASP A 61 -2.08 -13.47 -7.14
N GLY A 62 -0.81 -13.18 -7.39
CA GLY A 62 -0.35 -12.70 -8.69
C GLY A 62 -0.40 -11.17 -8.88
N PRO A 63 -0.11 -10.72 -10.10
CA PRO A 63 -0.12 -9.31 -10.46
C PRO A 63 -1.56 -8.76 -10.57
N MET A 64 -1.72 -7.50 -10.22
CA MET A 64 -2.98 -6.78 -10.40
C MET A 64 -3.25 -6.51 -11.88
N ASN A 65 -4.46 -6.78 -12.30
CA ASN A 65 -4.98 -6.35 -13.61
C ASN A 65 -6.23 -5.48 -13.43
N GLY A 66 -6.71 -4.90 -14.53
CA GLY A 66 -7.85 -3.98 -14.46
C GLY A 66 -9.13 -4.59 -13.89
N ALA A 67 -9.43 -5.87 -14.17
CA ALA A 67 -10.61 -6.55 -13.64
C ALA A 67 -10.48 -6.79 -12.13
N SER A 68 -9.33 -7.27 -11.68
CA SER A 68 -9.03 -7.45 -10.24
C SER A 68 -9.05 -6.12 -9.50
N PHE A 69 -8.55 -5.05 -10.13
CA PHE A 69 -8.57 -3.72 -9.54
C PHE A 69 -10.00 -3.18 -9.38
N LEU A 70 -10.86 -3.34 -10.39
CA LEU A 70 -12.27 -2.97 -10.28
C LEU A 70 -12.97 -3.74 -9.15
N THR A 71 -12.76 -5.06 -9.08
CA THR A 71 -13.29 -5.91 -8.01
C THR A 71 -12.84 -5.41 -6.64
N TYR A 72 -11.55 -5.07 -6.49
CA TYR A 72 -11.03 -4.49 -5.27
C TYR A 72 -11.73 -3.17 -4.91
N VAL A 73 -11.86 -2.27 -5.87
CA VAL A 73 -12.51 -0.97 -5.64
C VAL A 73 -13.95 -1.17 -5.16
N GLU A 74 -14.72 -2.04 -5.83
CA GLU A 74 -16.14 -2.25 -5.49
C GLU A 74 -16.35 -2.94 -4.14
N HIS A 75 -15.52 -3.93 -3.80
CA HIS A 75 -15.75 -4.80 -2.64
C HIS A 75 -14.94 -4.42 -1.40
N PHE A 76 -13.81 -3.74 -1.55
CA PHE A 76 -12.91 -3.40 -0.44
C PHE A 76 -12.81 -1.90 -0.20
N LEU A 77 -12.61 -1.09 -1.25
CA LEU A 77 -12.43 0.35 -1.09
C LEU A 77 -13.76 1.06 -0.84
N VAL A 78 -14.75 0.86 -1.72
CA VAL A 78 -16.05 1.56 -1.68
C VAL A 78 -16.74 1.45 -0.31
N PRO A 79 -16.77 0.29 0.38
CA PRO A 79 -17.36 0.19 1.71
C PRO A 79 -16.70 1.06 2.78
N THR A 80 -15.45 1.50 2.55
CA THR A 80 -14.70 2.36 3.49
C THR A 80 -14.80 3.84 3.17
N LEU A 81 -15.35 4.21 2.00
CA LEU A 81 -15.46 5.60 1.56
C LEU A 81 -16.57 6.33 2.30
N ARG A 82 -16.33 7.61 2.54
CA ARG A 82 -17.25 8.55 3.16
C ARG A 82 -17.63 9.62 2.13
N GLN A 83 -18.83 10.16 2.26
CA GLN A 83 -19.24 11.27 1.40
C GLN A 83 -18.26 12.45 1.49
N GLY A 84 -17.82 12.94 0.33
CA GLY A 84 -16.85 14.03 0.23
C GLY A 84 -15.39 13.59 0.26
N ASP A 85 -15.11 12.27 0.34
CA ASP A 85 -13.75 11.76 0.19
C ASP A 85 -13.20 12.05 -1.21
N VAL A 86 -11.88 12.21 -1.27
CA VAL A 86 -11.12 12.35 -2.51
C VAL A 86 -10.15 11.19 -2.61
N VAL A 87 -10.47 10.22 -3.45
CA VAL A 87 -9.59 9.09 -3.74
C VAL A 87 -8.50 9.56 -4.70
N VAL A 88 -7.26 9.39 -4.28
CA VAL A 88 -6.07 9.75 -5.07
C VAL A 88 -5.31 8.48 -5.38
N MET A 89 -5.00 8.27 -6.65
CA MET A 89 -4.21 7.12 -7.10
C MET A 89 -3.24 7.53 -8.21
N ASP A 90 -2.30 6.68 -8.51
CA ASP A 90 -1.37 6.92 -9.60
C ASP A 90 -2.07 6.86 -10.97
N ASN A 91 -1.36 7.20 -12.02
CA ASN A 91 -1.89 7.36 -13.36
C ASN A 91 -1.70 6.10 -14.22
N LEU A 92 -1.70 4.89 -13.62
CA LEU A 92 -1.56 3.64 -14.36
C LEU A 92 -2.82 3.31 -15.19
N ALA A 93 -2.61 2.61 -16.30
CA ALA A 93 -3.70 2.19 -17.17
C ALA A 93 -4.67 1.21 -16.49
N SER A 94 -4.17 0.34 -15.60
CA SER A 94 -4.97 -0.59 -14.79
C SER A 94 -5.97 0.13 -13.86
N HIS A 95 -5.65 1.34 -13.43
CA HIS A 95 -6.51 2.15 -12.56
C HIS A 95 -7.60 2.95 -13.32
N LYS A 96 -7.48 3.02 -14.64
CA LYS A 96 -8.42 3.75 -15.52
C LYS A 96 -9.45 2.85 -16.18
N VAL A 97 -9.64 1.65 -15.67
CA VAL A 97 -10.62 0.72 -16.19
C VAL A 97 -12.03 1.28 -16.00
N LYS A 98 -12.88 1.08 -17.01
CA LYS A 98 -14.30 1.45 -16.95
C LYS A 98 -14.95 0.84 -15.72
N GLY A 99 -15.70 1.63 -14.98
CA GLY A 99 -16.38 1.23 -13.74
C GLY A 99 -15.67 1.71 -12.45
N VAL A 100 -14.35 1.90 -12.47
CA VAL A 100 -13.61 2.35 -11.26
C VAL A 100 -14.07 3.73 -10.81
N LYS A 101 -14.08 4.69 -11.74
CA LYS A 101 -14.52 6.05 -11.43
C LYS A 101 -15.98 6.08 -10.99
N GLU A 102 -16.82 5.39 -11.72
CA GLU A 102 -18.26 5.33 -11.45
C GLU A 102 -18.56 4.68 -10.08
N ALA A 103 -17.80 3.67 -9.67
CA ALA A 103 -17.95 3.04 -8.37
C ALA A 103 -17.61 4.00 -7.23
N ILE A 104 -16.50 4.74 -7.35
CA ILE A 104 -16.05 5.74 -6.38
C ILE A 104 -17.04 6.91 -6.30
N GLU A 105 -17.52 7.42 -7.44
CA GLU A 105 -18.46 8.54 -7.48
C GLU A 105 -19.83 8.16 -6.93
N ARG A 106 -20.31 6.93 -7.15
CA ARG A 106 -21.56 6.42 -6.53
C ARG A 106 -21.48 6.34 -5.01
N ALA A 107 -20.28 6.18 -4.45
CA ALA A 107 -20.05 6.22 -3.01
C ALA A 107 -20.02 7.65 -2.42
N GLY A 108 -20.21 8.68 -3.26
CA GLY A 108 -20.15 10.09 -2.85
C GLY A 108 -18.74 10.65 -2.72
N ALA A 109 -17.75 9.95 -3.25
CA ALA A 109 -16.35 10.38 -3.31
C ALA A 109 -15.99 10.90 -4.71
N THR A 110 -14.83 11.55 -4.83
CA THR A 110 -14.27 11.98 -6.12
C THR A 110 -12.95 11.28 -6.37
N LEU A 111 -12.65 11.03 -7.65
CA LEU A 111 -11.40 10.42 -8.08
C LEU A 111 -10.44 11.48 -8.63
N ARG A 112 -9.18 11.41 -8.21
CA ARG A 112 -8.07 12.22 -8.74
C ARG A 112 -6.88 11.31 -9.06
N TYR A 113 -6.18 11.63 -10.13
CA TYR A 113 -4.94 10.96 -10.49
C TYR A 113 -3.74 11.85 -10.17
N LEU A 114 -2.68 11.24 -9.64
CA LEU A 114 -1.40 11.92 -9.47
C LEU A 114 -0.79 12.23 -10.85
N PRO A 115 0.03 13.28 -10.95
CA PRO A 115 0.85 13.48 -12.14
C PRO A 115 1.72 12.24 -12.42
N ALA A 116 2.00 11.97 -13.68
CA ALA A 116 2.90 10.88 -14.04
C ALA A 116 4.28 11.08 -13.39
N TYR A 117 4.89 9.99 -12.94
CA TYR A 117 6.23 9.99 -12.33
C TYR A 117 6.40 10.90 -11.11
N SER A 118 5.38 10.99 -10.24
CA SER A 118 5.40 11.81 -9.03
C SER A 118 5.20 10.97 -7.74
N PRO A 119 6.09 10.02 -7.42
CA PRO A 119 5.96 9.17 -6.23
C PRO A 119 6.09 9.96 -4.91
N ASP A 120 6.78 11.08 -4.91
CA ASP A 120 6.92 12.01 -3.79
C ASP A 120 5.59 12.66 -3.38
N LEU A 121 4.63 12.74 -4.30
CA LEU A 121 3.26 13.18 -4.02
C LEU A 121 2.34 12.04 -3.55
N ASN A 122 2.85 10.80 -3.45
CA ASN A 122 2.09 9.65 -3.02
C ASN A 122 2.50 9.20 -1.60
N PRO A 123 1.83 9.69 -0.53
CA PRO A 123 2.22 9.40 0.84
C PRO A 123 2.14 7.92 1.24
N ILE A 124 1.33 7.11 0.56
CA ILE A 124 1.19 5.68 0.86
C ILE A 124 2.49 4.91 0.58
N GLU A 125 3.36 5.41 -0.28
CA GLU A 125 4.68 4.82 -0.53
C GLU A 125 5.56 4.78 0.72
N GLN A 126 5.43 5.77 1.62
CA GLN A 126 6.11 5.78 2.91
C GLN A 126 5.57 4.66 3.83
N ALA A 127 4.25 4.46 3.83
CA ALA A 127 3.62 3.36 4.56
C ALA A 127 4.05 2.00 3.99
N PHE A 128 4.12 1.86 2.67
CA PHE A 128 4.59 0.63 2.02
C PHE A 128 6.08 0.37 2.30
N ALA A 129 6.90 1.39 2.41
CA ALA A 129 8.30 1.24 2.81
C ALA A 129 8.42 0.63 4.22
N LYS A 130 7.62 1.12 5.18
CA LYS A 130 7.53 0.54 6.53
C LYS A 130 7.01 -0.90 6.50
N LEU A 131 5.93 -1.16 5.77
CA LEU A 131 5.39 -2.51 5.60
C LEU A 131 6.45 -3.47 5.07
N LYS A 132 7.12 -3.12 3.97
CA LYS A 132 8.19 -3.94 3.39
C LYS A 132 9.34 -4.19 4.36
N ALA A 133 9.71 -3.21 5.17
CA ALA A 133 10.73 -3.40 6.22
C ALA A 133 10.28 -4.41 7.28
N ALA A 134 9.02 -4.35 7.72
CA ALA A 134 8.43 -5.32 8.64
C ALA A 134 8.39 -6.74 8.04
N LEU A 135 7.98 -6.88 6.77
CA LEU A 135 7.94 -8.17 6.09
C LEU A 135 9.34 -8.78 5.91
N ARG A 136 10.36 -7.97 5.58
CA ARG A 136 11.76 -8.44 5.54
C ARG A 136 12.24 -8.93 6.90
N LYS A 137 11.84 -8.26 7.99
CA LYS A 137 12.17 -8.67 9.35
C LYS A 137 11.47 -9.97 9.73
N ALA A 138 10.20 -10.12 9.37
CA ALA A 138 9.40 -11.33 9.63
C ALA A 138 9.93 -12.55 8.85
N ALA A 139 10.55 -12.33 7.69
CA ALA A 139 11.14 -13.38 6.84
C ALA A 139 10.17 -14.54 6.55
N ALA A 140 8.89 -14.23 6.32
CA ALA A 140 7.85 -15.20 6.01
C ALA A 140 8.20 -16.03 4.77
N ARG A 141 8.05 -17.36 4.85
CA ARG A 141 8.39 -18.30 3.77
C ARG A 141 7.17 -19.03 3.21
N THR A 142 6.03 -18.90 3.85
CA THR A 142 4.75 -19.45 3.41
C THR A 142 3.75 -18.33 3.20
N PHE A 143 2.69 -18.60 2.46
CA PHE A 143 1.61 -17.64 2.25
C PHE A 143 0.92 -17.27 3.57
N ASP A 144 0.61 -18.23 4.42
CA ASP A 144 -0.04 -17.98 5.70
C ASP A 144 0.82 -17.13 6.63
N ALA A 145 2.13 -17.43 6.70
CA ALA A 145 3.08 -16.61 7.47
C ALA A 145 3.21 -15.18 6.89
N LEU A 146 3.12 -15.01 5.58
CA LEU A 146 3.11 -13.70 4.94
C LEU A 146 1.84 -12.92 5.30
N MET A 147 0.68 -13.58 5.28
CA MET A 147 -0.60 -12.97 5.68
C MET A 147 -0.57 -12.51 7.14
N GLU A 148 -0.07 -13.35 8.04
CA GLU A 148 0.08 -13.01 9.45
C GLU A 148 1.06 -11.85 9.64
N ALA A 149 2.19 -11.84 8.93
CA ALA A 149 3.16 -10.75 8.98
C ALA A 149 2.57 -9.42 8.49
N ILE A 150 1.75 -9.44 7.43
CA ILE A 150 1.04 -8.25 6.94
C ILE A 150 0.05 -7.76 7.99
N ALA A 151 -0.79 -8.65 8.54
CA ALA A 151 -1.77 -8.29 9.57
C ALA A 151 -1.08 -7.64 10.79
N ASN A 152 0.00 -8.25 11.28
CA ASN A 152 0.78 -7.71 12.39
C ASN A 152 1.41 -6.34 12.05
N ALA A 153 1.93 -6.17 10.84
CA ALA A 153 2.50 -4.91 10.41
C ALA A 153 1.45 -3.79 10.35
N LEU A 154 0.23 -4.09 9.88
CA LEU A 154 -0.87 -3.12 9.81
C LEU A 154 -1.28 -2.59 11.18
N THR A 155 -1.22 -3.40 12.25
CA THR A 155 -1.52 -2.94 13.62
C THR A 155 -0.49 -1.94 14.16
N SER A 156 0.67 -1.82 13.54
CA SER A 156 1.74 -0.91 13.95
C SER A 156 1.61 0.51 13.43
N PHE A 157 0.63 0.80 12.58
CA PHE A 157 0.41 2.14 12.04
C PHE A 157 -0.44 2.98 13.00
N ALA A 158 0.19 3.95 13.65
CA ALA A 158 -0.51 4.89 14.51
C ALA A 158 -1.18 6.02 13.70
N PRO A 159 -2.31 6.58 14.16
CA PRO A 159 -2.98 7.70 13.49
C PRO A 159 -2.05 8.88 13.22
N GLN A 160 -1.23 9.27 14.20
CA GLN A 160 -0.27 10.36 14.03
C GLN A 160 0.78 10.07 12.95
N GLU A 161 1.18 8.82 12.83
CA GLU A 161 2.13 8.40 11.78
C GLU A 161 1.51 8.53 10.39
N CYS A 162 0.26 8.11 10.22
CA CYS A 162 -0.48 8.29 8.97
C CYS A 162 -0.62 9.77 8.60
N ALA A 163 -0.95 10.62 9.56
CA ALA A 163 -0.99 12.07 9.38
C ALA A 163 0.37 12.64 8.94
N ASN A 164 1.46 12.16 9.53
CA ASN A 164 2.81 12.59 9.17
C ASN A 164 3.18 12.21 7.74
N TYR A 165 2.77 11.04 7.25
CA TYR A 165 3.00 10.64 5.85
C TYR A 165 2.33 11.61 4.86
N LEU A 166 1.07 12.00 5.13
CA LEU A 166 0.38 12.99 4.33
C LEU A 166 1.11 14.35 4.37
N ALA A 167 1.49 14.79 5.58
CA ALA A 167 2.18 16.07 5.77
C ALA A 167 3.54 16.11 5.05
N ASN A 168 4.30 15.01 5.07
CA ASN A 168 5.58 14.88 4.39
C ASN A 168 5.47 15.00 2.87
N SER A 169 4.35 14.53 2.29
CA SER A 169 4.05 14.67 0.86
C SER A 169 3.33 15.99 0.52
N GLY A 170 3.28 16.94 1.46
CA GLY A 170 2.73 18.29 1.23
C GLY A 170 1.24 18.45 1.54
N TYR A 171 0.54 17.41 1.98
CA TYR A 171 -0.89 17.46 2.31
C TYR A 171 -1.10 17.80 3.78
N ARG A 172 -0.93 19.06 4.14
CA ARG A 172 -1.12 19.54 5.52
C ARG A 172 -2.58 19.89 5.77
N HIS A 173 -3.03 19.64 6.99
CA HIS A 173 -4.31 20.15 7.46
C HIS A 173 -4.20 21.68 7.51
N GLN A 174 -5.03 22.40 6.75
CA GLN A 174 -5.27 23.80 6.97
C GLN A 174 -6.25 23.91 8.14
N SER A 175 -5.77 24.43 9.24
CA SER A 175 -6.59 24.79 10.42
C SER A 175 -7.52 25.93 10.09
#